data_ffb9aef5122b55952d8582974d18a2e5
#
_entry.id   ffb9aef5122b55952d8582974d18a2e5
#
_cell.length_a   1.000
_cell.length_b   1.000
_cell.length_c   1.000
_cell.angle_alpha   90.00
_cell.angle_beta   90.00
_cell.angle_gamma   90.00
#
_symmetry.space_group_name_H-M   'P 1'
#
loop_
_entity.id
_entity.type
_entity.pdbx_description
1 polymer ?
#
loop_
_entity_poly.entity_id
_entity_poly.type
_entity_poly.pdbx_seq_one_letter_code
_entity_poly.pdbx_strand_id
1 'polypeptide(L)'
;VACAIGIGLDYIGVERDLVYTLTWLMLLDWLTGILKAWKLGVLITSKKSNKGLVEKFALMVIPIAIGVTLKVVGIPIGITIKGCFSLLCVAELYSLIGNCYCIYTGEDQKEYDAASAIIKYVRNKILDVVKAMLKK
;
A
#
# COMPACT_ATOMS: atom_id res chain seq x y z
N VAL A 1 18.43 4.55 -9.69
CA VAL A 1 17.22 3.86 -9.20
C VAL A 1 15.98 4.75 -9.29
N ALA A 2 16.00 5.98 -8.75
CA ALA A 2 14.84 6.90 -8.80
C ALA A 2 14.40 7.23 -10.25
N CYS A 3 15.35 7.43 -11.16
CA CYS A 3 15.06 7.71 -12.58
C CYS A 3 14.36 6.51 -13.27
N ALA A 4 14.79 5.29 -12.99
CA ALA A 4 14.19 4.08 -13.57
C ALA A 4 12.76 3.85 -13.08
N ILE A 5 12.50 4.12 -11.79
CA ILE A 5 11.15 4.06 -11.22
C ILE A 5 10.25 5.13 -11.86
N GLY A 6 10.76 6.39 -12.01
CA GLY A 6 10.01 7.45 -12.66
C GLY A 6 9.62 7.12 -14.11
N ILE A 7 10.54 6.56 -14.90
CA ILE A 7 10.28 6.12 -16.28
C ILE A 7 9.22 5.01 -16.30
N GLY A 8 9.31 4.05 -15.37
CA GLY A 8 8.33 2.97 -15.25
C GLY A 8 6.92 3.48 -14.90
N LEU A 9 6.81 4.46 -14.00
CA LEU A 9 5.55 5.08 -13.62
C LEU A 9 4.94 5.89 -14.77
N ASP A 10 5.75 6.69 -15.48
CA ASP A 10 5.31 7.41 -16.68
C ASP A 10 4.88 6.44 -17.78
N TYR A 11 5.58 5.30 -17.93
CA TYR A 11 5.23 4.27 -18.90
C TYR A 11 3.84 3.68 -18.65
N ILE A 12 3.45 3.46 -17.40
CA ILE A 12 2.12 2.94 -17.03
C ILE A 12 1.07 4.04 -16.84
N GLY A 13 1.43 5.32 -17.03
CA GLY A 13 0.49 6.45 -16.94
C GLY A 13 -0.01 6.73 -15.51
N VAL A 14 0.80 6.42 -14.49
CA VAL A 14 0.47 6.74 -13.09
C VAL A 14 0.80 8.19 -12.81
N GLU A 15 -0.15 8.91 -12.24
CA GLU A 15 0.07 10.29 -11.80
C GLU A 15 1.13 10.31 -10.68
N ARG A 16 2.17 11.10 -10.88
CA ARG A 16 3.28 11.24 -9.91
C ARG A 16 2.79 11.65 -8.54
N ASP A 17 1.75 12.50 -8.47
CA ASP A 17 1.18 12.99 -7.22
C ASP A 17 0.59 11.87 -6.37
N LEU A 18 -0.02 10.85 -6.98
CA LEU A 18 -0.51 9.67 -6.25
C LEU A 18 0.62 8.89 -5.60
N VAL A 19 1.74 8.72 -6.32
CA VAL A 19 2.92 8.01 -5.80
C VAL A 19 3.57 8.80 -4.68
N TYR A 20 3.69 10.11 -4.84
CA TYR A 20 4.22 11.00 -3.79
C TYR A 20 3.32 10.97 -2.56
N THR A 21 2.01 11.10 -2.73
CA THR A 21 1.03 11.05 -1.62
C THR A 21 1.13 9.72 -0.87
N LEU A 22 1.14 8.60 -1.58
CA LEU A 22 1.29 7.28 -0.95
C LEU A 22 2.62 7.17 -0.19
N THR A 23 3.72 7.60 -0.81
CA THR A 23 5.05 7.56 -0.18
C THR A 23 5.08 8.38 1.11
N TRP A 24 4.52 9.59 1.11
CA TRP A 24 4.42 10.43 2.30
C TRP A 24 3.56 9.79 3.39
N LEU A 25 2.39 9.23 3.03
CA LEU A 25 1.52 8.54 3.98
C LEU A 25 2.23 7.34 4.63
N MET A 26 2.96 6.53 3.84
CA MET A 26 3.74 5.40 4.33
C MET A 26 4.84 5.84 5.31
N LEU A 27 5.55 6.94 5.00
CA LEU A 27 6.58 7.48 5.90
C LEU A 27 5.98 8.02 7.19
N LEU A 28 4.86 8.75 7.11
CA LEU A 28 4.16 9.27 8.28
C LEU A 28 3.60 8.14 9.15
N ASP A 29 3.00 7.12 8.54
CA ASP A 29 2.51 5.97 9.27
C ASP A 29 3.64 5.20 9.96
N TRP A 30 4.78 4.99 9.28
CA TRP A 30 5.95 4.38 9.88
C TRP A 30 6.49 5.19 11.08
N LEU A 31 6.59 6.53 10.94
CA LEU A 31 7.04 7.41 12.02
C LEU A 31 6.07 7.37 13.22
N THR A 32 4.76 7.46 12.96
CA THR A 32 3.76 7.40 14.03
C THR A 32 3.68 6.03 14.67
N GLY A 33 3.92 4.95 13.91
CA GLY A 33 4.07 3.60 14.45
C GLY A 33 5.24 3.46 15.44
N ILE A 34 6.37 4.12 15.17
CA ILE A 34 7.51 4.20 16.10
C ILE A 34 7.13 4.98 17.36
N LEU A 35 6.48 6.13 17.21
CA LEU A 35 6.03 6.95 18.34
C LEU A 35 5.00 6.21 19.20
N LYS A 36 4.04 5.50 18.58
CA LYS A 36 3.09 4.63 19.26
C LYS A 36 3.80 3.57 20.11
N ALA A 37 4.75 2.83 19.51
CA ALA A 37 5.48 1.80 20.22
C ALA A 37 6.28 2.36 21.40
N TRP A 38 6.90 3.54 21.22
CA TRP A 38 7.57 4.23 22.31
C TRP A 38 6.61 4.63 23.43
N LYS A 39 5.43 5.18 23.09
CA LYS A 39 4.40 5.58 24.06
C LYS A 39 3.88 4.40 24.87
N LEU A 40 3.72 3.23 24.23
CA LEU A 40 3.22 2.01 24.86
C LEU A 40 4.31 1.21 25.59
N GLY A 41 5.56 1.69 25.62
CA GLY A 41 6.68 0.99 26.26
C GLY A 41 7.11 -0.28 25.54
N VAL A 42 6.72 -0.47 24.27
CA VAL A 42 7.09 -1.62 23.47
C VAL A 42 8.51 -1.43 22.92
N LEU A 43 9.37 -2.41 23.17
CA LEU A 43 10.74 -2.39 22.63
C LEU A 43 10.72 -2.46 21.10
N ILE A 44 11.24 -1.40 20.47
CA ILE A 44 11.39 -1.34 19.02
C ILE A 44 12.77 -1.86 18.69
N THR A 45 12.87 -2.99 18.01
CA THR A 45 14.13 -3.43 17.41
C THR A 45 14.21 -2.88 15.98
N SER A 46 15.41 -2.47 15.56
CA SER A 46 15.65 -2.01 14.18
C SER A 46 15.16 -3.02 13.15
N LYS A 47 15.27 -4.31 13.43
CA LYS A 47 14.80 -5.39 12.58
C LYS A 47 13.27 -5.35 12.39
N LYS A 48 12.51 -5.11 13.47
CA LYS A 48 11.04 -5.04 13.41
C LYS A 48 10.56 -3.79 12.69
N SER A 49 11.21 -2.65 12.94
CA SER A 49 10.91 -1.38 12.28
C SER A 49 11.18 -1.45 10.77
N ASN A 50 12.35 -1.95 10.37
CA ASN A 50 12.70 -2.09 8.96
C ASN A 50 11.81 -3.11 8.23
N LYS A 51 11.40 -4.20 8.90
CA LYS A 51 10.48 -5.17 8.31
C LYS A 51 9.16 -4.52 7.91
N GLY A 52 8.54 -3.73 8.79
CA GLY A 52 7.30 -3.03 8.48
C GLY A 52 7.43 -2.08 7.28
N LEU A 53 8.54 -1.35 7.20
CA LEU A 53 8.80 -0.46 6.07
C LEU A 53 8.97 -1.23 4.74
N VAL A 54 9.73 -2.34 4.77
CA VAL A 54 9.93 -3.20 3.58
C VAL A 54 8.61 -3.80 3.11
N GLU A 55 7.76 -4.27 4.03
CA GLU A 55 6.44 -4.81 3.70
C GLU A 55 5.58 -3.77 3.00
N LYS A 56 5.58 -2.52 3.47
CA LYS A 56 4.86 -1.41 2.85
C LYS A 56 5.36 -1.10 1.44
N PHE A 57 6.68 -1.02 1.23
CA PHE A 57 7.23 -0.85 -0.11
C PHE A 57 6.90 -2.02 -1.04
N ALA A 58 6.87 -3.26 -0.54
CA ALA A 58 6.46 -4.41 -1.32
C ALA A 58 5.00 -4.28 -1.80
N LEU A 59 4.11 -3.65 -1.02
CA LEU A 59 2.73 -3.38 -1.43
C LEU A 59 2.63 -2.44 -2.64
N MET A 60 3.54 -1.49 -2.79
CA MET A 60 3.58 -0.60 -3.96
C MET A 60 3.90 -1.34 -5.27
N VAL A 61 4.58 -2.48 -5.19
CA VAL A 61 4.92 -3.29 -6.38
C VAL A 61 3.65 -3.88 -7.01
N ILE A 62 2.62 -4.17 -6.23
CA ILE A 62 1.38 -4.81 -6.71
C ILE A 62 0.66 -3.96 -7.76
N PRO A 63 0.28 -2.69 -7.51
CA PRO A 63 -0.38 -1.88 -8.52
C PRO A 63 0.51 -1.61 -9.74
N ILE A 64 1.82 -1.52 -9.55
CA ILE A 64 2.77 -1.36 -10.67
C ILE A 64 2.75 -2.61 -11.56
N ALA A 65 2.84 -3.80 -10.96
CA ALA A 65 2.79 -5.06 -11.70
C ALA A 65 1.45 -5.24 -12.45
N ILE A 66 0.33 -4.90 -11.80
CA ILE A 66 -1.01 -4.89 -12.42
C ILE A 66 -1.00 -3.93 -13.62
N GLY A 67 -0.47 -2.72 -13.45
CA GLY A 67 -0.42 -1.72 -14.51
C GLY A 67 0.35 -2.16 -15.74
N VAL A 68 1.55 -2.70 -15.54
CA VAL A 68 2.37 -3.22 -16.64
C VAL A 68 1.63 -4.35 -17.36
N THR A 69 1.03 -5.28 -16.62
CA THR A 69 0.29 -6.41 -17.20
C THR A 69 -0.90 -5.95 -18.02
N LEU A 70 -1.73 -5.05 -17.48
CA LEU A 70 -2.91 -4.52 -18.18
C LEU A 70 -2.52 -3.77 -19.46
N LYS A 71 -1.39 -3.03 -19.42
CA LYS A 71 -0.88 -2.32 -20.61
C LYS A 71 -0.49 -3.28 -21.72
N VAL A 72 0.20 -4.36 -21.40
CA VAL A 72 0.59 -5.40 -22.36
C VAL A 72 -0.63 -6.07 -22.99
N VAL A 73 -1.68 -6.27 -22.20
CA VAL A 73 -2.95 -6.89 -22.66
C VAL A 73 -3.84 -5.90 -23.44
N GLY A 74 -3.49 -4.60 -23.48
CA GLY A 74 -4.26 -3.57 -24.20
C GLY A 74 -5.52 -3.10 -23.46
N ILE A 75 -5.62 -3.34 -22.13
CA ILE A 75 -6.74 -2.89 -21.31
C ILE A 75 -6.50 -1.46 -20.83
N PRO A 76 -7.52 -0.56 -20.82
CA PRO A 76 -7.37 0.79 -20.30
C PRO A 76 -6.93 0.81 -18.84
N ILE A 77 -5.75 1.37 -18.58
CA ILE A 77 -5.04 1.25 -17.30
C ILE A 77 -5.50 2.30 -16.28
N GLY A 78 -5.83 3.50 -16.73
CA GLY A 78 -5.89 4.71 -15.89
C GLY A 78 -6.77 4.57 -14.64
N ILE A 79 -8.02 4.14 -14.78
CA ILE A 79 -8.97 4.04 -13.67
C ILE A 79 -8.57 2.92 -12.69
N THR A 80 -8.13 1.78 -13.20
CA THR A 80 -7.78 0.62 -12.37
C THR A 80 -6.57 0.92 -11.49
N ILE A 81 -5.53 1.53 -12.03
CA ILE A 81 -4.32 1.86 -11.26
C ILE A 81 -4.58 2.99 -10.27
N LYS A 82 -5.28 4.05 -10.69
CA LYS A 82 -5.69 5.11 -9.76
C LYS A 82 -6.49 4.53 -8.59
N GLY A 83 -7.42 3.61 -8.87
CA GLY A 83 -8.19 2.90 -7.85
C GLY A 83 -7.31 2.12 -6.88
N CYS A 84 -6.33 1.35 -7.38
CA CYS A 84 -5.41 0.59 -6.54
C CYS A 84 -4.56 1.50 -5.64
N PHE A 85 -3.96 2.56 -6.21
CA PHE A 85 -3.17 3.51 -5.42
C PHE A 85 -4.03 4.27 -4.40
N SER A 86 -5.24 4.68 -4.77
CA SER A 86 -6.18 5.35 -3.86
C SER A 86 -6.57 4.46 -2.69
N LEU A 87 -6.82 3.17 -2.92
CA LEU A 87 -7.12 2.21 -1.85
C LEU A 87 -5.93 2.03 -0.90
N LEU A 88 -4.69 2.00 -1.43
CA LEU A 88 -3.50 1.96 -0.60
C LEU A 88 -3.34 3.24 0.23
N CYS A 89 -3.59 4.42 -0.36
CA CYS A 89 -3.58 5.69 0.39
C CYS A 89 -4.60 5.69 1.53
N VAL A 90 -5.81 5.18 1.30
CA VAL A 90 -6.84 5.07 2.34
C VAL A 90 -6.41 4.10 3.44
N ALA A 91 -5.78 2.98 3.10
CA ALA A 91 -5.26 2.03 4.07
C ALA A 91 -4.16 2.64 4.96
N GLU A 92 -3.20 3.35 4.34
CA GLU A 92 -2.15 4.04 5.08
C GLU A 92 -2.69 5.16 5.97
N LEU A 93 -3.66 5.94 5.47
CA LEU A 93 -4.34 6.97 6.26
C LEU A 93 -5.08 6.36 7.46
N TYR A 94 -5.75 5.23 7.27
CA TYR A 94 -6.44 4.52 8.36
C TYR A 94 -5.45 4.08 9.44
N SER A 95 -4.31 3.48 9.05
CA SER A 95 -3.25 3.07 9.98
C SER A 95 -2.66 4.28 10.72
N LEU A 96 -2.37 5.37 10.00
CA LEU A 96 -1.88 6.62 10.56
C LEU A 96 -2.82 7.20 11.64
N ILE A 97 -4.12 7.24 11.36
CA ILE A 97 -5.14 7.71 12.31
C ILE A 97 -5.16 6.79 13.55
N GLY A 98 -5.10 5.48 13.36
CA GLY A 98 -5.03 4.51 14.45
C GLY A 98 -3.80 4.71 15.34
N ASN A 99 -2.63 4.93 14.75
CA ASN A 99 -1.42 5.24 15.47
C ASN A 99 -1.55 6.55 16.28
N CYS A 100 -2.07 7.61 15.67
CA CYS A 100 -2.31 8.89 16.34
C CYS A 100 -3.29 8.74 17.51
N TYR A 101 -4.37 7.98 17.33
CA TYR A 101 -5.32 7.70 18.40
C TYR A 101 -4.65 6.98 19.58
N CYS A 102 -3.87 5.93 19.33
CA CYS A 102 -3.11 5.22 20.36
C CYS A 102 -2.10 6.12 21.09
N ILE A 103 -1.43 7.01 20.37
CA ILE A 103 -0.50 7.99 20.98
C ILE A 103 -1.26 8.95 21.92
N TYR A 104 -2.45 9.38 21.52
CA TYR A 104 -3.27 10.31 22.28
C TYR A 104 -3.88 9.66 23.53
N THR A 105 -4.51 8.48 23.38
CA THR A 105 -5.23 7.79 24.46
C THR A 105 -4.33 6.95 25.36
N GLY A 106 -3.21 6.44 24.83
CA GLY A 106 -2.37 5.46 25.49
C GLY A 106 -2.94 4.03 25.46
N GLU A 107 -4.06 3.81 24.76
CA GLU A 107 -4.70 2.51 24.60
C GLU A 107 -4.30 1.87 23.27
N ASP A 108 -3.86 0.61 23.31
CA ASP A 108 -3.57 -0.15 22.10
C ASP A 108 -4.87 -0.69 21.49
N GLN A 109 -5.26 -0.16 20.35
CA GLN A 109 -6.36 -0.70 19.57
C GLN A 109 -5.85 -1.81 18.64
N LYS A 110 -6.61 -2.91 18.58
CA LYS A 110 -6.38 -3.92 17.52
C LYS A 110 -6.63 -3.27 16.17
N GLU A 111 -5.55 -2.95 15.47
CA GLU A 111 -5.64 -2.40 14.12
C GLU A 111 -6.26 -3.45 13.18
N TYR A 112 -7.27 -3.01 12.41
CA TYR A 112 -7.73 -3.78 11.27
C TYR A 112 -6.67 -3.68 10.18
N ASP A 113 -6.11 -4.81 9.77
CA ASP A 113 -5.13 -4.84 8.69
C ASP A 113 -5.81 -4.60 7.34
N ALA A 114 -6.04 -3.31 7.05
CA ALA A 114 -6.67 -2.85 5.83
C ALA A 114 -5.86 -3.23 4.58
N ALA A 115 -4.53 -3.22 4.67
CA ALA A 115 -3.65 -3.58 3.56
C ALA A 115 -3.81 -5.06 3.18
N SER A 116 -3.76 -5.98 4.15
CA SER A 116 -4.02 -7.40 3.91
C SER A 116 -5.42 -7.67 3.38
N ALA A 117 -6.44 -6.95 3.84
CA ALA A 117 -7.79 -7.07 3.33
C ALA A 117 -7.88 -6.65 1.84
N ILE A 118 -7.24 -5.55 1.46
CA ILE A 118 -7.16 -5.08 0.07
C ILE A 118 -6.46 -6.10 -0.82
N ILE A 119 -5.31 -6.62 -0.40
CA ILE A 119 -4.57 -7.64 -1.16
C ILE A 119 -5.44 -8.87 -1.38
N LYS A 120 -6.09 -9.35 -0.33
CA LYS A 120 -6.98 -10.52 -0.41
C LYS A 120 -8.14 -10.29 -1.36
N TYR A 121 -8.73 -9.09 -1.34
CA TYR A 121 -9.80 -8.72 -2.26
C TYR A 121 -9.32 -8.70 -3.72
N VAL A 122 -8.20 -8.03 -4.01
CA VAL A 122 -7.60 -7.97 -5.36
C VAL A 122 -7.26 -9.36 -5.88
N ARG A 123 -6.59 -10.18 -5.06
CA ARG A 123 -6.25 -11.57 -5.40
C ARG A 123 -7.50 -12.39 -5.76
N ASN A 124 -8.57 -12.27 -4.98
CA ASN A 124 -9.81 -13.01 -5.24
C ASN A 124 -10.45 -12.57 -6.56
N LYS A 125 -10.46 -11.27 -6.85
CA LYS A 125 -10.97 -10.74 -8.13
C LYS A 125 -10.17 -11.27 -9.33
N ILE A 126 -8.84 -11.31 -9.24
CA ILE A 126 -8.00 -11.89 -10.29
C ILE A 126 -8.32 -13.37 -10.49
N LEU A 127 -8.48 -14.15 -9.41
CA LEU A 127 -8.87 -15.55 -9.48
C LEU A 127 -10.23 -15.77 -10.17
N ASP A 128 -11.20 -14.89 -9.88
CA ASP A 128 -12.52 -14.95 -10.51
C ASP A 128 -12.44 -14.72 -12.03
N VAL A 129 -11.61 -13.75 -12.45
CA VAL A 129 -11.36 -13.48 -13.88
C VAL A 129 -10.70 -14.67 -14.55
N VAL A 130 -9.66 -15.25 -13.93
CA VAL A 130 -8.97 -16.44 -14.48
C VAL A 130 -9.93 -17.62 -14.61
N LYS A 131 -10.76 -17.89 -13.59
CA LYS A 131 -11.77 -18.96 -13.65
C LYS A 131 -12.80 -18.73 -14.73
N ALA A 132 -13.21 -17.47 -14.96
CA ALA A 132 -14.13 -17.13 -16.03
C ALA A 132 -13.51 -17.36 -17.43
N MET A 133 -12.22 -17.07 -17.59
CA MET A 133 -11.49 -17.33 -18.84
C MET A 133 -11.31 -18.83 -19.13
N LEU A 134 -11.11 -19.66 -18.10
CA LEU A 134 -10.91 -21.10 -18.24
C LEU A 134 -12.22 -21.88 -18.49
N LYS A 135 -13.38 -21.26 -18.28
CA LYS A 135 -14.70 -21.87 -18.53
C LYS A 135 -15.22 -21.66 -19.98
N LYS A 136 -14.50 -20.89 -20.77
CA LYS A 136 -14.75 -20.71 -22.20
C LYS A 136 -13.93 -21.69 -23.03
#